data_c71af9c62574e35d7ac205bf6fb79f3c
#
_entry.id   c71af9c62574e35d7ac205bf6fb79f3c
#
_cell.length_a   1.000
_cell.length_b   1.000
_cell.length_c   1.000
_cell.angle_alpha   90.00
_cell.angle_beta   90.00
_cell.angle_gamma   90.00
#
_symmetry.space_group_name_H-M   'P 1'
#
loop_
_entity.id
_entity.type
_entity.pdbx_description
1 polymer ?
#
loop_
_entity_poly.entity_id
_entity_poly.type
_entity_poly.pdbx_seq_one_letter_code
_entity_poly.pdbx_strand_id
1 'polypeptide(L)'
;KIVPVEKGKEGNKASVTSFSTKSHNREGFAHFNNNTGVGAYNNDGSLKENAVILYITEKSKSSISLSVQTSSTGFTECVGISAILKALQKGYESRPICLRLIGKISIDGINESGDTNNLLIKASSADKPVQNITIEGIGEDAVCYGFGIRCNRARSIEVRNLAIMLFGADGIALETAHSH
;
A
#
# COMPACT_ATOMS: atom_id res chain seq x y z
N LYS A 1 18.70 3.86 14.40
CA LYS A 1 19.32 5.04 14.99
C LYS A 1 18.32 5.67 15.96
N ILE A 2 18.70 5.77 17.23
CA ILE A 2 17.91 6.50 18.23
C ILE A 2 18.60 7.82 18.46
N VAL A 3 17.89 8.92 18.26
CA VAL A 3 18.42 10.28 18.42
C VAL A 3 17.58 10.98 19.48
N PRO A 4 18.19 11.54 20.54
CA PRO A 4 17.45 12.35 21.49
C PRO A 4 16.94 13.62 20.82
N VAL A 5 15.73 14.01 21.15
CA VAL A 5 15.16 15.28 20.67
C VAL A 5 15.17 16.27 21.85
N GLU A 6 15.96 17.34 21.72
CA GLU A 6 16.01 18.42 22.68
C GLU A 6 15.46 19.71 22.05
N LYS A 7 14.46 20.31 22.70
CA LYS A 7 13.82 21.56 22.23
C LYS A 7 13.32 21.49 20.78
N GLY A 8 12.79 20.33 20.37
CA GLY A 8 12.27 20.12 19.01
C GLY A 8 13.32 19.91 17.93
N LYS A 9 14.59 19.76 18.28
CA LYS A 9 15.69 19.48 17.34
C LYS A 9 16.40 18.18 17.72
N GLU A 10 16.85 17.44 16.71
CA GLU A 10 17.69 16.25 16.94
C GLU A 10 19.01 16.66 17.63
N GLY A 11 19.32 15.99 18.73
CA GLY A 11 20.57 16.19 19.46
C GLY A 11 21.77 15.57 18.72
N ASN A 12 22.96 16.07 19.03
CA ASN A 12 24.21 15.62 18.41
C ASN A 12 24.70 14.24 18.90
N LYS A 13 24.10 13.69 19.96
CA LYS A 13 24.47 12.37 20.49
C LYS A 13 23.47 11.33 19.97
N ALA A 14 23.88 10.57 18.98
CA ALA A 14 23.12 9.42 18.52
C ALA A 14 23.62 8.14 19.17
N SER A 15 22.73 7.35 19.77
CA SER A 15 23.02 5.96 20.08
C SER A 15 22.64 5.10 18.87
N VAL A 16 23.62 4.43 18.29
CA VAL A 16 23.38 3.48 17.20
C VAL A 16 23.36 2.09 17.81
N THR A 17 22.20 1.48 17.87
CA THR A 17 22.05 0.06 18.18
C THR A 17 21.59 -0.63 16.91
N SER A 18 22.37 -1.58 16.45
CA SER A 18 21.93 -2.48 15.40
C SER A 18 21.08 -3.59 16.03
N PHE A 19 19.88 -3.76 15.54
CA PHE A 19 19.05 -4.94 15.81
C PHE A 19 18.66 -5.54 14.47
N SER A 20 18.71 -6.85 14.37
CA SER A 20 18.09 -7.54 13.26
C SER A 20 16.69 -7.95 13.67
N THR A 21 15.68 -7.51 12.94
CA THR A 21 14.37 -8.14 12.99
C THR A 21 14.49 -9.47 12.24
N LYS A 22 13.97 -10.55 12.81
CA LYS A 22 13.84 -11.80 12.04
C LYS A 22 13.01 -11.48 10.80
N SER A 23 13.57 -11.74 9.61
CA SER A 23 12.79 -11.78 8.39
C SER A 23 11.72 -12.86 8.59
N HIS A 24 10.47 -12.50 8.46
CA HIS A 24 9.40 -13.49 8.43
C HIS A 24 9.27 -13.95 6.98
N ASN A 25 9.41 -15.24 6.76
CA ASN A 25 9.01 -15.83 5.50
C ASN A 25 7.57 -15.42 5.24
N ARG A 26 7.35 -14.86 4.08
CA ARG A 26 6.00 -14.54 3.65
C ARG A 26 5.39 -15.81 3.08
N GLU A 27 4.20 -16.13 3.55
CA GLU A 27 3.48 -17.33 3.18
C GLU A 27 2.21 -16.95 2.43
N GLY A 28 1.63 -17.93 1.76
CA GLY A 28 0.41 -17.78 0.99
C GLY A 28 0.60 -18.15 -0.47
N PHE A 29 -0.50 -18.30 -1.19
CA PHE A 29 -0.50 -18.78 -2.57
C PHE A 29 0.38 -17.94 -3.51
N ALA A 30 0.36 -16.63 -3.35
CA ALA A 30 1.14 -15.72 -4.19
C ALA A 30 2.65 -15.86 -4.01
N HIS A 31 3.10 -16.42 -2.88
CA HIS A 31 4.51 -16.66 -2.59
C HIS A 31 4.98 -18.06 -3.04
N PHE A 32 4.05 -18.95 -3.40
CA PHE A 32 4.38 -20.30 -3.83
C PHE A 32 5.13 -20.27 -5.17
N ASN A 33 6.33 -20.85 -5.18
CA ASN A 33 7.24 -20.84 -6.33
C ASN A 33 7.61 -19.43 -6.86
N ASN A 34 7.50 -18.42 -6.02
CA ASN A 34 7.84 -17.04 -6.38
C ASN A 34 9.14 -16.60 -5.72
N ASN A 35 10.18 -16.40 -6.52
CA ASN A 35 11.51 -16.00 -6.02
C ASN A 35 11.71 -14.48 -5.95
N THR A 36 10.76 -13.70 -6.44
CA THR A 36 10.86 -12.24 -6.53
C THR A 36 10.05 -11.48 -5.48
N GLY A 37 9.35 -12.22 -4.61
CA GLY A 37 8.45 -11.64 -3.64
C GLY A 37 7.14 -11.11 -4.23
N VAL A 38 6.24 -10.65 -3.38
CA VAL A 38 4.91 -10.15 -3.73
C VAL A 38 4.69 -8.77 -3.16
N GLY A 39 3.93 -7.94 -3.87
CA GLY A 39 3.68 -6.58 -3.43
C GLY A 39 4.97 -5.79 -3.34
N ALA A 40 5.10 -5.03 -2.26
CA ALA A 40 6.27 -4.19 -1.99
C ALA A 40 7.45 -4.94 -1.34
N TYR A 41 7.36 -6.26 -1.16
CA TYR A 41 8.33 -7.02 -0.38
C TYR A 41 9.00 -8.13 -1.18
N ASN A 42 10.25 -8.42 -0.81
CA ASN A 42 10.99 -9.61 -1.19
C ASN A 42 10.53 -10.83 -0.38
N ASN A 43 10.91 -12.03 -0.79
CA ASN A 43 10.53 -13.26 -0.07
C ASN A 43 11.10 -13.37 1.35
N ASP A 44 12.21 -12.70 1.61
CA ASP A 44 12.83 -12.63 2.94
C ASP A 44 12.15 -11.64 3.89
N GLY A 45 11.09 -10.96 3.43
CA GLY A 45 10.37 -9.96 4.19
C GLY A 45 11.01 -8.56 4.20
N SER A 46 12.12 -8.36 3.50
CA SER A 46 12.66 -7.01 3.26
C SER A 46 11.84 -6.28 2.21
N LEU A 47 11.82 -4.95 2.28
CA LEU A 47 11.21 -4.14 1.23
C LEU A 47 12.01 -4.26 -0.07
N LYS A 48 11.33 -4.27 -1.20
CA LYS A 48 11.95 -4.18 -2.51
C LYS A 48 12.67 -2.83 -2.66
N GLU A 49 13.68 -2.81 -3.51
CA GLU A 49 14.41 -1.58 -3.82
C GLU A 49 13.45 -0.50 -4.33
N ASN A 50 13.69 0.73 -3.90
CA ASN A 50 12.86 1.91 -4.23
C ASN A 50 11.38 1.82 -3.81
N ALA A 51 11.03 0.94 -2.88
CA ALA A 51 9.68 0.85 -2.37
C ALA A 51 9.26 2.15 -1.67
N VAL A 52 8.09 2.62 -2.03
CA VAL A 52 7.44 3.80 -1.41
C VAL A 52 6.54 3.32 -0.28
N ILE A 53 6.71 3.88 0.92
CA ILE A 53 5.88 3.57 2.07
C ILE A 53 4.99 4.75 2.37
N LEU A 54 3.69 4.51 2.43
CA LEU A 54 2.68 5.49 2.80
C LEU A 54 1.98 5.07 4.09
N TYR A 55 2.10 5.87 5.14
CA TYR A 55 1.41 5.65 6.41
C TYR A 55 0.06 6.36 6.38
N ILE A 56 -1.00 5.58 6.46
CA ILE A 56 -2.37 6.05 6.32
C ILE A 56 -3.11 5.90 7.64
N THR A 57 -3.56 6.99 8.17
CA THR A 57 -4.47 7.08 9.31
C THR A 57 -5.79 7.68 8.86
N GLU A 58 -6.81 7.64 9.70
CA GLU A 58 -8.09 8.34 9.44
C GLU A 58 -7.87 9.83 9.12
N LYS A 59 -6.92 10.46 9.80
CA LYS A 59 -6.61 11.88 9.60
C LYS A 59 -5.79 12.15 8.34
N SER A 60 -4.87 11.26 7.98
CA SER A 60 -3.94 11.49 6.86
C SER A 60 -4.44 10.97 5.52
N LYS A 61 -5.48 10.15 5.47
CA LYS A 61 -5.97 9.51 4.23
C LYS A 61 -6.29 10.51 3.10
N SER A 62 -6.74 11.71 3.46
CA SER A 62 -7.09 12.77 2.49
C SER A 62 -5.96 13.78 2.24
N SER A 63 -4.88 13.75 3.02
CA SER A 63 -3.78 14.72 2.93
C SER A 63 -2.42 14.11 2.58
N ILE A 64 -2.29 12.79 2.64
CA ILE A 64 -1.07 12.10 2.22
C ILE A 64 -0.77 12.41 0.75
N SER A 65 0.48 12.64 0.42
CA SER A 65 0.87 13.00 -0.94
C SER A 65 1.90 12.05 -1.53
N LEU A 66 1.83 11.87 -2.83
CA LEU A 66 2.79 11.11 -3.62
C LEU A 66 2.86 11.65 -5.04
N SER A 67 4.07 11.85 -5.53
CA SER A 67 4.34 12.05 -6.96
C SER A 67 4.31 10.70 -7.66
N VAL A 68 3.27 10.45 -8.45
CA VAL A 68 3.01 9.19 -9.15
C VAL A 68 3.40 9.31 -10.61
N GLN A 69 4.13 8.33 -11.14
CA GLN A 69 4.41 8.27 -12.56
C GLN A 69 3.14 7.93 -13.34
N THR A 70 2.70 8.84 -14.22
CA THR A 70 1.44 8.72 -14.97
C THR A 70 1.62 8.64 -16.49
N SER A 71 2.86 8.76 -16.95
CA SER A 71 3.25 8.55 -18.35
C SER A 71 4.69 8.06 -18.41
N SER A 72 5.22 7.81 -19.61
CA SER A 72 6.61 7.35 -19.80
C SER A 72 7.66 8.30 -19.20
N THR A 73 7.38 9.60 -19.15
CA THR A 73 8.30 10.64 -18.65
C THR A 73 7.67 11.59 -17.63
N GLY A 74 6.35 11.48 -17.41
CA GLY A 74 5.60 12.44 -16.61
C GLY A 74 5.17 11.90 -15.25
N PHE A 75 5.25 12.76 -14.25
CA PHE A 75 4.76 12.53 -12.90
C PHE A 75 3.59 13.47 -12.59
N THR A 76 2.69 13.02 -11.75
CA THR A 76 1.56 13.80 -11.25
C THR A 76 1.60 13.82 -9.73
N GLU A 77 1.60 15.02 -9.15
CA GLU A 77 1.45 15.18 -7.71
C GLU A 77 0.01 14.86 -7.31
N CYS A 78 -0.13 13.89 -6.43
CA CYS A 78 -1.41 13.41 -5.95
C CYS A 78 -1.54 13.67 -4.46
N VAL A 79 -2.69 14.17 -4.01
CA VAL A 79 -3.00 14.41 -2.61
C VAL A 79 -4.24 13.60 -2.24
N GLY A 80 -4.12 12.82 -1.17
CA GLY A 80 -5.11 11.85 -0.73
C GLY A 80 -4.96 10.49 -1.39
N ILE A 81 -5.30 9.43 -0.64
CA ILE A 81 -5.15 8.04 -1.11
C ILE A 81 -5.97 7.78 -2.37
N SER A 82 -7.15 8.36 -2.50
CA SER A 82 -8.01 8.22 -3.67
C SER A 82 -7.35 8.78 -4.93
N ALA A 83 -6.77 9.97 -4.87
CA ALA A 83 -6.06 10.58 -6.00
C ALA A 83 -4.81 9.77 -6.38
N ILE A 84 -4.08 9.24 -5.39
CA ILE A 84 -2.93 8.37 -5.62
C ILE A 84 -3.37 7.10 -6.37
N LEU A 85 -4.39 6.40 -5.87
CA LEU A 85 -4.89 5.19 -6.52
C LEU A 85 -5.41 5.45 -7.93
N LYS A 86 -6.09 6.58 -8.14
CA LYS A 86 -6.55 7.01 -9.47
C LYS A 86 -5.38 7.25 -10.44
N ALA A 87 -4.30 7.84 -9.97
CA ALA A 87 -3.10 8.05 -10.79
C ALA A 87 -2.41 6.72 -11.13
N LEU A 88 -2.32 5.79 -10.18
CA LEU A 88 -1.78 4.44 -10.39
C LEU A 88 -2.52 3.65 -11.48
N GLN A 89 -3.81 3.94 -11.74
CA GLN A 89 -4.59 3.30 -12.80
C GLN A 89 -3.97 3.46 -14.20
N LYS A 90 -3.10 4.45 -14.39
CA LYS A 90 -2.38 4.64 -15.66
C LYS A 90 -1.36 3.53 -15.94
N GLY A 91 -0.92 2.77 -14.92
CA GLY A 91 -0.01 1.64 -15.06
C GLY A 91 1.43 2.00 -15.44
N TYR A 92 1.87 3.23 -15.18
CA TYR A 92 3.25 3.67 -15.43
C TYR A 92 4.13 3.64 -14.17
N GLU A 93 3.53 3.63 -12.99
CA GLU A 93 4.27 3.58 -11.73
C GLU A 93 4.89 2.20 -11.54
N SER A 94 6.21 2.16 -11.52
CA SER A 94 6.99 0.93 -11.40
C SER A 94 7.53 0.68 -10.00
N ARG A 95 7.56 1.71 -9.15
CA ARG A 95 8.03 1.55 -7.77
C ARG A 95 7.04 0.68 -6.99
N PRO A 96 7.53 -0.28 -6.20
CA PRO A 96 6.67 -1.00 -5.26
C PRO A 96 6.06 -0.02 -4.25
N ILE A 97 4.78 -0.19 -3.93
CA ILE A 97 4.08 0.70 -2.99
C ILE A 97 3.54 -0.11 -1.82
N CYS A 98 3.88 0.34 -0.61
CA CYS A 98 3.38 -0.23 0.62
C CYS A 98 2.44 0.77 1.31
N LEU A 99 1.15 0.45 1.34
CA LEU A 99 0.12 1.20 2.05
C LEU A 99 0.01 0.63 3.47
N ARG A 100 0.49 1.35 4.47
CA ARG A 100 0.46 0.97 5.88
C ARG A 100 -0.70 1.64 6.58
N LEU A 101 -1.72 0.86 6.88
CA LEU A 101 -2.93 1.34 7.56
C LEU A 101 -2.72 1.29 9.08
N ILE A 102 -3.04 2.38 9.76
CA ILE A 102 -2.89 2.51 11.22
C ILE A 102 -4.26 2.84 11.81
N GLY A 103 -4.73 1.96 12.68
CA GLY A 103 -6.03 2.08 13.33
C GLY A 103 -7.20 1.94 12.38
N LYS A 104 -8.36 2.44 12.77
CA LYS A 104 -9.60 2.37 12.00
C LYS A 104 -9.62 3.44 10.90
N ILE A 105 -9.75 3.01 9.66
CA ILE A 105 -9.90 3.87 8.47
C ILE A 105 -11.33 3.73 7.96
N SER A 106 -12.07 4.84 7.87
CA SER A 106 -13.43 4.86 7.30
C SER A 106 -13.39 5.08 5.78
N ILE A 107 -14.51 4.74 5.12
CA ILE A 107 -14.63 4.86 3.66
C ILE A 107 -14.59 6.31 3.14
N ASP A 108 -14.92 7.28 3.97
CA ASP A 108 -14.99 8.69 3.54
C ASP A 108 -13.64 9.15 2.98
N GLY A 109 -13.64 9.65 1.75
CA GLY A 109 -12.42 10.07 1.05
C GLY A 109 -11.55 8.93 0.48
N ILE A 110 -12.02 7.68 0.55
CA ILE A 110 -11.33 6.52 -0.06
C ILE A 110 -11.84 6.24 -1.48
N ASN A 111 -13.07 6.55 -1.78
CA ASN A 111 -13.85 6.03 -2.91
C ASN A 111 -14.06 6.99 -4.09
N GLU A 112 -13.26 8.02 -4.25
CA GLU A 112 -13.43 9.01 -5.35
C GLU A 112 -13.17 8.46 -6.75
N SER A 113 -12.71 7.22 -6.87
CA SER A 113 -12.39 6.60 -8.17
C SER A 113 -13.58 5.93 -8.88
N GLY A 114 -14.81 6.14 -8.38
CA GLY A 114 -16.04 5.61 -8.99
C GLY A 114 -16.53 4.27 -8.43
N ASP A 115 -15.86 3.73 -7.41
CA ASP A 115 -16.34 2.59 -6.62
C ASP A 115 -16.67 3.09 -5.21
N THR A 116 -17.94 3.07 -4.86
CA THR A 116 -18.44 3.59 -3.58
C THR A 116 -18.25 2.65 -2.40
N ASN A 117 -17.81 1.43 -2.64
CA ASN A 117 -17.75 0.38 -1.62
C ASN A 117 -16.34 -0.17 -1.37
N ASN A 118 -15.35 0.23 -2.18
CA ASN A 118 -14.04 -0.39 -2.12
C ASN A 118 -12.88 0.59 -2.25
N LEU A 119 -11.76 0.25 -1.62
CA LEU A 119 -10.45 0.75 -2.01
C LEU A 119 -10.10 0.08 -3.36
N LEU A 120 -10.06 0.86 -4.43
CA LEU A 120 -9.97 0.35 -5.78
C LEU A 120 -8.53 0.36 -6.31
N ILE A 121 -7.93 -0.82 -6.44
CA ILE A 121 -6.65 -1.05 -7.13
C ILE A 121 -6.96 -1.55 -8.53
N LYS A 122 -6.94 -0.66 -9.49
CA LYS A 122 -7.38 -0.94 -10.86
C LYS A 122 -6.40 -0.38 -11.89
N ALA A 123 -6.16 -1.11 -12.97
CA ALA A 123 -5.53 -0.52 -14.15
C ALA A 123 -6.56 -0.10 -15.20
N SER A 124 -6.26 0.96 -15.93
CA SER A 124 -7.06 1.42 -17.07
C SER A 124 -6.96 0.47 -18.26
N SER A 125 -5.82 -0.23 -18.42
CA SER A 125 -5.57 -1.21 -19.48
C SER A 125 -5.03 -2.51 -18.92
N ALA A 126 -5.36 -3.63 -19.53
CA ALA A 126 -4.79 -4.94 -19.22
C ALA A 126 -3.30 -5.05 -19.56
N ASP A 127 -2.86 -4.32 -20.59
CA ASP A 127 -1.45 -4.33 -21.02
C ASP A 127 -0.51 -3.59 -20.06
N LYS A 128 -1.09 -2.77 -19.18
CA LYS A 128 -0.35 -2.00 -18.16
C LYS A 128 -1.02 -2.19 -16.80
N PRO A 129 -0.88 -3.35 -16.19
CA PRO A 129 -1.49 -3.62 -14.90
C PRO A 129 -0.89 -2.74 -13.79
N VAL A 130 -1.71 -2.38 -12.81
CA VAL A 130 -1.19 -1.87 -11.53
C VAL A 130 -0.50 -3.02 -10.82
N GLN A 131 0.70 -2.79 -10.28
CA GLN A 131 1.50 -3.90 -9.74
C GLN A 131 2.34 -3.52 -8.52
N ASN A 132 2.79 -4.57 -7.81
CA ASN A 132 3.69 -4.45 -6.67
C ASN A 132 3.14 -3.57 -5.54
N ILE A 133 1.88 -3.79 -5.16
CA ILE A 133 1.25 -3.07 -4.05
C ILE A 133 1.04 -4.01 -2.87
N THR A 134 1.49 -3.60 -1.70
CA THR A 134 1.11 -4.22 -0.43
C THR A 134 0.18 -3.28 0.33
N ILE A 135 -0.91 -3.81 0.85
CA ILE A 135 -1.79 -3.16 1.82
C ILE A 135 -1.65 -3.92 3.12
N GLU A 136 -1.10 -3.28 4.13
CA GLU A 136 -0.87 -3.93 5.41
C GLU A 136 -1.33 -3.08 6.59
N GLY A 137 -1.85 -3.74 7.61
CA GLY A 137 -2.14 -3.13 8.89
C GLY A 137 -0.90 -3.05 9.77
N ILE A 138 -0.73 -1.95 10.46
CA ILE A 138 0.29 -1.76 11.49
C ILE A 138 -0.37 -1.85 12.85
N GLY A 139 0.16 -2.72 13.71
CA GLY A 139 -0.45 -3.00 15.00
C GLY A 139 -1.58 -4.04 14.91
N GLU A 140 -2.41 -4.09 15.94
CA GLU A 140 -3.49 -5.08 16.08
C GLU A 140 -4.88 -4.49 15.77
N ASP A 141 -4.97 -3.18 15.54
CA ASP A 141 -6.21 -2.42 15.43
C ASP A 141 -6.46 -1.86 14.02
N ALA A 142 -5.70 -2.28 13.04
CA ALA A 142 -5.85 -1.81 11.66
C ALA A 142 -7.14 -2.37 11.04
N VAL A 143 -8.07 -1.48 10.70
CA VAL A 143 -9.40 -1.83 10.18
C VAL A 143 -9.77 -0.99 8.97
N CYS A 144 -10.13 -1.63 7.87
CA CYS A 144 -10.92 -1.04 6.79
C CYS A 144 -12.39 -1.06 7.18
N TYR A 145 -12.97 0.08 7.49
CA TYR A 145 -14.33 0.18 8.03
C TYR A 145 -15.30 0.81 7.03
N GLY A 146 -16.28 0.03 6.62
CA GLY A 146 -17.27 0.44 5.64
C GLY A 146 -16.84 0.22 4.19
N PHE A 147 -15.69 -0.38 3.94
CA PHE A 147 -15.22 -0.66 2.58
C PHE A 147 -14.42 -1.95 2.50
N GLY A 148 -14.46 -2.57 1.32
CA GLY A 148 -13.59 -3.68 0.95
C GLY A 148 -12.39 -3.24 0.12
N ILE A 149 -11.64 -4.22 -0.38
CA ILE A 149 -10.51 -4.02 -1.30
C ILE A 149 -10.85 -4.70 -2.61
N ARG A 150 -10.82 -3.97 -3.71
CA ARG A 150 -11.11 -4.50 -5.04
C ARG A 150 -9.90 -4.35 -5.95
N CYS A 151 -9.43 -5.47 -6.49
CA CYS A 151 -8.33 -5.53 -7.44
C CYS A 151 -8.85 -5.87 -8.83
N ASN A 152 -8.57 -5.02 -9.81
CA ASN A 152 -8.96 -5.24 -11.20
C ASN A 152 -7.79 -4.94 -12.13
N ARG A 153 -7.42 -5.88 -12.98
CA ARG A 153 -6.22 -5.78 -13.84
C ARG A 153 -4.98 -5.41 -13.02
N ALA A 154 -4.81 -6.09 -11.90
CA ALA A 154 -3.71 -5.88 -10.98
C ALA A 154 -2.80 -7.11 -10.92
N ARG A 155 -1.55 -6.94 -10.54
CA ARG A 155 -0.54 -8.01 -10.45
C ARG A 155 0.32 -7.80 -9.21
N SER A 156 0.73 -8.89 -8.56
CA SER A 156 1.62 -8.83 -7.40
C SER A 156 1.05 -7.92 -6.31
N ILE A 157 -0.17 -8.23 -5.87
CA ILE A 157 -0.85 -7.52 -4.79
C ILE A 157 -0.83 -8.38 -3.54
N GLU A 158 -0.51 -7.79 -2.43
CA GLU A 158 -0.53 -8.44 -1.12
C GLU A 158 -1.42 -7.64 -0.15
N VAL A 159 -2.31 -8.34 0.53
CA VAL A 159 -3.17 -7.78 1.60
C VAL A 159 -2.93 -8.60 2.85
N ARG A 160 -2.56 -7.95 3.95
CA ARG A 160 -2.22 -8.65 5.19
C ARG A 160 -2.45 -7.84 6.46
N ASN A 161 -2.54 -8.56 7.58
CA ASN A 161 -2.57 -8.00 8.93
C ASN A 161 -3.57 -6.84 9.10
N LEU A 162 -4.78 -6.99 8.57
CA LEU A 162 -5.85 -5.99 8.74
C LEU A 162 -7.21 -6.67 8.80
N ALA A 163 -8.16 -6.03 9.46
CA ALA A 163 -9.56 -6.42 9.43
C ALA A 163 -10.31 -5.60 8.36
N ILE A 164 -11.30 -6.22 7.75
CA ILE A 164 -12.24 -5.57 6.83
C ILE A 164 -13.64 -5.75 7.41
N MET A 165 -14.30 -4.65 7.76
CA MET A 165 -15.55 -4.68 8.50
C MET A 165 -16.61 -3.78 7.86
N LEU A 166 -17.86 -4.21 7.92
CA LEU A 166 -19.03 -3.48 7.43
C LEU A 166 -18.91 -3.03 5.96
N PHE A 167 -18.26 -3.84 5.15
CA PHE A 167 -18.14 -3.58 3.70
C PHE A 167 -19.50 -3.77 3.00
N GLY A 168 -19.78 -2.92 2.01
CA GLY A 168 -21.07 -2.88 1.33
C GLY A 168 -21.27 -3.93 0.22
N ALA A 169 -20.17 -4.57 -0.23
CA ALA A 169 -20.21 -5.59 -1.29
C ALA A 169 -19.31 -6.78 -0.90
N ASP A 170 -18.07 -6.82 -1.35
CA ASP A 170 -17.11 -7.88 -1.01
C ASP A 170 -16.02 -7.35 -0.06
N GLY A 171 -15.55 -8.18 0.87
CA GLY A 171 -14.39 -7.82 1.68
C GLY A 171 -13.13 -7.69 0.84
N ILE A 172 -12.87 -8.68 -0.02
CA ILE A 172 -11.81 -8.63 -1.04
C ILE A 172 -12.38 -9.18 -2.35
N ALA A 173 -12.30 -8.42 -3.42
CA ALA A 173 -12.70 -8.82 -4.76
C ALA A 173 -11.50 -8.82 -5.72
N LEU A 174 -11.35 -9.90 -6.48
CA LEU A 174 -10.33 -10.08 -7.50
C LEU A 174 -10.99 -10.22 -8.87
N GLU A 175 -10.73 -9.29 -9.77
CA GLU A 175 -11.32 -9.27 -11.10
C GLU A 175 -10.25 -9.13 -12.17
N THR A 176 -10.29 -10.00 -13.18
CA THR A 176 -9.33 -10.00 -14.30
C THR A 176 -7.88 -9.86 -13.81
N ALA A 177 -7.58 -10.55 -12.73
CA ALA A 177 -6.29 -10.45 -12.07
C ALA A 177 -5.35 -11.55 -12.58
N HIS A 178 -4.09 -11.20 -12.77
CA HIS A 178 -3.03 -12.15 -13.12
C HIS A 178 -2.03 -12.22 -11.97
N SER A 179 -1.83 -13.40 -11.40
CA SER A 179 -0.81 -13.70 -10.38
C SER A 179 -0.91 -12.81 -9.11
N HIS A 180 -1.73 -13.22 -8.21
CA HIS A 180 -1.85 -12.66 -6.85
C HIS A 180 -1.30 -13.64 -5.85
#